data_ab5db06afe24ddb87fcc4bd323061138
#
_entry.id   ab5db06afe24ddb87fcc4bd323061138
#
_cell.length_a   1.000
_cell.length_b   1.000
_cell.length_c   1.000
_cell.angle_alpha   90.00
_cell.angle_beta   90.00
_cell.angle_gamma   90.00
#
_symmetry.space_group_name_H-M   'P 1'
#
loop_
_entity.id
_entity.type
_entity.pdbx_description
1 polymer ?
#
loop_
_entity_poly.entity_id
_entity_poly.type
_entity_poly.pdbx_seq_one_letter_code
_entity_poly.pdbx_strand_id
1 'polypeptide(L)'
;MKKYFGSVALFLMTAAAVLSIVGCKKKEPAFEDELVFVEGAAFIMGNDDFSAGYNNRAHNAEVSSFYVGSTEVTQADFEAVMGYNPSFYVGESKGKAVTEGENQEKRPVEKISWYEAVMYCNKLSESRGLTPVYTKEVEGKDETDISLWGEVPEKADKKWNEIKWNKEANGYRLLTEAEWEFAAKGGKLTSGKTSAGFDFYDDNVEYYVWAGINSKQLTHEVGLKEKNELGLYDMNGNVWEWCWDWFSESYYKKEAAAEKDTSGPAIADYRVVRGGSWEDEDETLTVFGRGSSSPHLPSRRIGFRIARSASK
;
A
#
# COMPACT_ATOMS: atom_id res chain seq x y z
N MET A 1 87.84 -19.95 -30.19
CA MET A 1 86.94 -20.65 -29.30
C MET A 1 86.22 -19.62 -28.49
N LYS A 2 85.00 -19.23 -28.90
CA LYS A 2 84.16 -18.20 -28.18
C LYS A 2 83.12 -18.94 -27.40
N LYS A 3 83.08 -18.70 -26.08
CA LYS A 3 82.05 -19.18 -25.14
C LYS A 3 80.88 -18.24 -25.18
N TYR A 4 79.69 -18.74 -25.49
CA TYR A 4 78.41 -17.99 -25.25
C TYR A 4 77.86 -18.36 -23.91
N PHE A 5 77.59 -17.35 -23.05
CA PHE A 5 76.79 -17.41 -21.87
C PHE A 5 75.38 -17.08 -22.24
N GLY A 6 74.46 -18.01 -22.04
CA GLY A 6 73.03 -17.76 -22.21
C GLY A 6 72.47 -17.40 -20.82
N SER A 7 71.86 -16.19 -20.73
CA SER A 7 71.07 -15.76 -19.56
C SER A 7 69.69 -16.34 -19.65
N VAL A 8 69.26 -17.08 -18.62
CA VAL A 8 67.89 -17.53 -18.41
C VAL A 8 67.14 -16.44 -17.60
N ALA A 9 66.21 -15.77 -18.26
CA ALA A 9 65.29 -14.84 -17.56
C ALA A 9 64.13 -15.62 -16.98
N LEU A 10 64.05 -15.57 -15.65
CA LEU A 10 62.94 -16.17 -14.90
C LEU A 10 61.75 -15.16 -14.85
N PHE A 11 60.69 -15.46 -15.59
CA PHE A 11 59.43 -14.71 -15.50
C PHE A 11 58.61 -15.17 -14.29
N LEU A 12 58.54 -14.33 -13.27
CA LEU A 12 57.59 -14.48 -12.18
C LEU A 12 56.21 -13.94 -12.62
N MET A 13 55.28 -14.86 -12.91
CA MET A 13 53.87 -14.52 -13.06
C MET A 13 53.24 -14.34 -11.68
N THR A 14 52.96 -13.09 -11.29
CA THR A 14 52.09 -12.81 -10.18
C THR A 14 50.65 -12.93 -10.61
N ALA A 15 49.96 -13.98 -10.20
CA ALA A 15 48.53 -14.13 -10.37
C ALA A 15 47.82 -13.18 -9.37
N ALA A 16 47.33 -12.07 -9.88
CA ALA A 16 46.41 -11.24 -9.13
C ALA A 16 45.02 -11.92 -9.09
N ALA A 17 44.65 -12.50 -7.95
CA ALA A 17 43.30 -12.97 -7.72
C ALA A 17 42.38 -11.77 -7.59
N VAL A 18 41.62 -11.48 -8.65
CA VAL A 18 40.50 -10.53 -8.60
C VAL A 18 39.37 -11.21 -7.82
N LEU A 19 39.25 -10.92 -6.53
CA LEU A 19 38.02 -11.21 -5.79
C LEU A 19 36.91 -10.36 -6.37
N SER A 20 36.09 -10.91 -7.25
CA SER A 20 34.80 -10.33 -7.62
C SER A 20 33.88 -10.45 -6.40
N ILE A 21 33.77 -9.36 -5.64
CA ILE A 21 32.68 -9.20 -4.69
C ILE A 21 31.40 -9.13 -5.51
N VAL A 22 30.71 -10.26 -5.60
CA VAL A 22 29.31 -10.29 -6.05
C VAL A 22 28.51 -9.63 -4.94
N GLY A 23 28.46 -8.31 -4.96
CA GLY A 23 27.50 -7.56 -4.16
C GLY A 23 26.12 -7.96 -4.66
N CYS A 24 25.31 -8.62 -3.83
CA CYS A 24 23.88 -8.68 -4.04
C CYS A 24 23.40 -7.24 -4.23
N LYS A 25 23.15 -6.83 -5.48
CA LYS A 25 22.39 -5.60 -5.73
C LYS A 25 21.03 -5.85 -5.12
N LYS A 26 20.70 -5.17 -4.02
CA LYS A 26 19.33 -5.08 -3.54
C LYS A 26 18.51 -4.62 -4.74
N LYS A 27 17.49 -5.41 -5.11
CA LYS A 27 16.53 -5.05 -6.15
C LYS A 27 15.85 -3.79 -5.65
N GLU A 28 16.01 -2.67 -6.33
CA GLU A 28 15.31 -1.45 -5.94
C GLU A 28 13.81 -1.65 -6.18
N PRO A 29 12.94 -1.20 -5.25
CA PRO A 29 11.50 -1.28 -5.46
C PRO A 29 11.10 -0.54 -6.74
N ALA A 30 10.18 -1.12 -7.52
CA ALA A 30 9.79 -0.62 -8.84
C ALA A 30 8.89 0.63 -8.83
N PHE A 31 8.54 1.15 -7.65
CA PHE A 31 7.47 2.14 -7.47
C PHE A 31 7.67 3.54 -8.06
N GLU A 32 8.88 3.98 -8.34
CA GLU A 32 9.07 5.40 -8.76
C GLU A 32 8.41 5.74 -10.10
N ASP A 33 8.18 4.74 -10.94
CA ASP A 33 7.58 4.93 -12.27
C ASP A 33 6.05 4.69 -12.28
N GLU A 34 5.44 4.29 -11.15
CA GLU A 34 4.04 3.83 -11.08
C GLU A 34 3.14 4.69 -10.18
N LEU A 35 3.60 5.88 -9.74
CA LEU A 35 2.76 6.80 -9.00
C LEU A 35 1.89 7.63 -9.96
N VAL A 36 0.58 7.58 -9.74
CA VAL A 36 -0.40 8.38 -10.46
C VAL A 36 -0.62 9.70 -9.74
N PHE A 37 -0.52 10.82 -10.45
CA PHE A 37 -0.89 12.13 -9.93
C PHE A 37 -2.40 12.28 -9.90
N VAL A 38 -2.94 12.64 -8.73
CA VAL A 38 -4.36 12.94 -8.52
C VAL A 38 -4.50 14.42 -8.20
N GLU A 39 -5.09 15.18 -9.11
CA GLU A 39 -5.37 16.60 -8.88
C GLU A 39 -6.51 16.75 -7.86
N GLY A 40 -6.22 17.40 -6.74
CA GLY A 40 -7.17 17.58 -5.63
C GLY A 40 -8.41 18.40 -6.01
N ALA A 41 -9.52 18.11 -5.36
CA ALA A 41 -10.79 18.83 -5.50
C ALA A 41 -11.73 18.59 -4.32
N ALA A 42 -12.79 19.39 -4.28
CA ALA A 42 -13.98 19.08 -3.48
C ALA A 42 -14.84 18.03 -4.20
N PHE A 43 -15.43 17.12 -3.46
CA PHE A 43 -16.31 16.06 -3.97
C PHE A 43 -17.34 15.65 -2.92
N ILE A 44 -18.29 14.82 -3.33
CA ILE A 44 -19.21 14.17 -2.41
C ILE A 44 -18.64 12.80 -2.04
N MET A 45 -18.28 12.64 -0.79
CA MET A 45 -17.82 11.39 -0.19
C MET A 45 -19.00 10.63 0.42
N GLY A 46 -19.00 9.31 0.28
CA GLY A 46 -20.09 8.45 0.72
C GLY A 46 -21.25 8.39 -0.26
N ASN A 47 -22.35 7.73 0.15
CA ASN A 47 -23.57 7.59 -0.62
C ASN A 47 -24.75 7.28 0.29
N ASP A 48 -25.80 8.09 0.27
CA ASP A 48 -27.02 7.91 1.11
C ASP A 48 -27.91 6.76 0.61
N ASP A 49 -27.80 6.38 -0.66
CA ASP A 49 -28.59 5.30 -1.28
C ASP A 49 -28.01 3.89 -0.95
N PHE A 50 -26.79 3.85 -0.42
CA PHE A 50 -26.09 2.62 -0.14
C PHE A 50 -26.11 2.32 1.37
N SER A 51 -26.92 1.33 1.75
CA SER A 51 -27.07 0.90 3.14
C SER A 51 -26.12 -0.22 3.56
N ALA A 52 -25.00 -0.41 2.84
CA ALA A 52 -24.02 -1.46 3.13
C ALA A 52 -23.42 -1.30 4.53
N GLY A 53 -24.12 -1.73 5.55
CA GLY A 53 -23.67 -2.07 6.90
C GLY A 53 -22.98 -0.99 7.74
N TYR A 54 -22.30 -0.04 7.12
CA TYR A 54 -21.54 1.03 7.75
C TYR A 54 -22.07 2.38 7.25
N ASN A 55 -22.15 3.32 8.15
CA ASN A 55 -22.73 4.64 7.93
C ASN A 55 -21.94 5.43 6.86
N ASN A 56 -22.28 5.20 5.58
CA ASN A 56 -21.65 5.79 4.40
C ASN A 56 -22.29 7.11 3.98
N ARG A 57 -22.88 7.84 4.90
CA ARG A 57 -23.63 9.06 4.62
C ARG A 57 -22.88 10.00 3.69
N ALA A 58 -23.57 10.44 2.63
CA ALA A 58 -23.03 11.42 1.70
C ALA A 58 -22.76 12.75 2.39
N HIS A 59 -21.58 13.31 2.19
CA HIS A 59 -21.16 14.59 2.73
C HIS A 59 -20.10 15.24 1.83
N ASN A 60 -19.92 16.55 1.97
CA ASN A 60 -18.85 17.24 1.28
C ASN A 60 -17.49 16.82 1.86
N ALA A 61 -16.52 16.62 1.02
CA ALA A 61 -15.12 16.44 1.38
C ALA A 61 -14.24 17.21 0.38
N GLU A 62 -13.02 17.57 0.79
CA GLU A 62 -12.04 18.20 -0.09
C GLU A 62 -10.67 17.60 0.17
N VAL A 63 -9.95 17.23 -0.89
CA VAL A 63 -8.59 16.72 -0.83
C VAL A 63 -7.63 17.61 -1.62
N SER A 64 -6.44 17.83 -1.09
CA SER A 64 -5.33 18.44 -1.83
C SER A 64 -4.79 17.44 -2.85
N SER A 65 -4.01 17.91 -3.83
CA SER A 65 -3.35 17.03 -4.80
C SER A 65 -2.35 16.09 -4.14
N PHE A 66 -2.28 14.87 -4.62
CA PHE A 66 -1.39 13.82 -4.12
C PHE A 66 -0.96 12.87 -5.23
N TYR A 67 0.01 12.04 -4.93
CA TYR A 67 0.40 10.88 -5.74
C TYR A 67 -0.06 9.61 -5.05
N VAL A 68 -0.45 8.60 -5.82
CA VAL A 68 -0.89 7.30 -5.32
C VAL A 68 -0.32 6.16 -6.17
N GLY A 69 0.05 5.04 -5.54
CA GLY A 69 0.45 3.83 -6.26
C GLY A 69 -0.66 3.35 -7.20
N SER A 70 -0.29 3.04 -8.44
CA SER A 70 -1.25 2.53 -9.44
C SER A 70 -1.89 1.21 -9.02
N THR A 71 -1.21 0.42 -8.18
CA THR A 71 -1.63 -0.86 -7.60
C THR A 71 -1.43 -0.89 -6.09
N GLU A 72 -1.85 -1.96 -5.44
CA GLU A 72 -1.41 -2.30 -4.08
C GLU A 72 0.10 -2.57 -4.05
N VAL A 73 0.73 -2.44 -2.88
CA VAL A 73 2.13 -2.82 -2.67
C VAL A 73 2.28 -4.32 -2.87
N THR A 74 3.23 -4.72 -3.73
CA THR A 74 3.47 -6.14 -4.02
C THR A 74 4.30 -6.84 -2.95
N GLN A 75 4.28 -8.16 -2.95
CA GLN A 75 5.11 -8.98 -2.06
C GLN A 75 6.61 -8.72 -2.29
N ALA A 76 7.03 -8.59 -3.56
CA ALA A 76 8.42 -8.28 -3.89
C ALA A 76 8.86 -6.92 -3.36
N ASP A 77 8.01 -5.90 -3.49
CA ASP A 77 8.33 -4.55 -3.04
C ASP A 77 8.39 -4.47 -1.52
N PHE A 78 7.44 -5.13 -0.84
CA PHE A 78 7.46 -5.19 0.61
C PHE A 78 8.72 -5.90 1.12
N GLU A 79 9.07 -7.04 0.54
CA GLU A 79 10.28 -7.78 0.91
C GLU A 79 11.56 -7.00 0.62
N ALA A 80 11.64 -6.29 -0.52
CA ALA A 80 12.79 -5.46 -0.87
C ALA A 80 13.03 -4.33 0.16
N VAL A 81 11.95 -3.73 0.68
CA VAL A 81 12.02 -2.66 1.66
C VAL A 81 12.20 -3.21 3.08
N MET A 82 11.37 -4.14 3.51
CA MET A 82 11.32 -4.60 4.91
C MET A 82 12.32 -5.71 5.21
N GLY A 83 12.73 -6.50 4.21
CA GLY A 83 13.66 -7.61 4.33
C GLY A 83 13.00 -8.95 4.64
N TYR A 84 11.67 -9.03 4.64
CA TYR A 84 10.88 -10.25 4.81
C TYR A 84 9.54 -10.14 4.10
N ASN A 85 8.93 -11.29 3.78
CA ASN A 85 7.58 -11.37 3.22
C ASN A 85 6.63 -12.07 4.23
N PRO A 86 5.65 -11.36 4.82
CA PRO A 86 4.74 -11.92 5.83
C PRO A 86 3.54 -12.66 5.23
N SER A 87 3.33 -12.55 3.92
CA SER A 87 2.11 -12.94 3.23
C SER A 87 1.75 -14.41 3.45
N PHE A 88 0.45 -14.67 3.52
CA PHE A 88 -0.08 -16.03 3.63
C PHE A 88 -0.06 -16.75 2.28
N TYR A 89 -0.39 -16.03 1.19
CA TYR A 89 -0.46 -16.60 -0.15
C TYR A 89 0.93 -16.58 -0.81
N VAL A 90 1.82 -17.45 -0.31
CA VAL A 90 3.17 -17.66 -0.84
C VAL A 90 3.44 -19.15 -1.09
N GLY A 91 4.24 -19.48 -2.10
CA GLY A 91 4.67 -20.83 -2.43
C GLY A 91 3.60 -21.65 -3.16
N GLU A 92 3.89 -22.94 -3.35
CA GLU A 92 3.12 -23.86 -4.19
C GLU A 92 2.14 -24.76 -3.41
N SER A 93 1.98 -24.59 -2.11
CA SER A 93 1.07 -25.40 -1.32
C SER A 93 -0.39 -25.15 -1.70
N LYS A 94 -1.23 -26.21 -1.61
CA LYS A 94 -2.66 -26.14 -1.94
C LYS A 94 -3.34 -24.94 -1.26
N GLY A 95 -4.06 -24.12 -2.05
CA GLY A 95 -4.73 -22.91 -1.60
C GLY A 95 -3.83 -21.70 -1.46
N LYS A 96 -2.52 -21.81 -1.83
CA LYS A 96 -1.56 -20.70 -1.80
C LYS A 96 -0.83 -20.50 -3.12
N ALA A 97 -0.82 -21.54 -3.96
CA ALA A 97 -0.16 -21.49 -5.25
C ALA A 97 -0.67 -20.33 -6.11
N VAL A 98 0.24 -19.67 -6.79
CA VAL A 98 -0.09 -18.65 -7.78
C VAL A 98 -0.90 -19.28 -8.92
N THR A 99 -1.82 -18.53 -9.48
CA THR A 99 -2.58 -18.96 -10.67
C THR A 99 -1.60 -19.13 -11.84
N GLU A 100 -1.81 -20.13 -12.70
CA GLU A 100 -0.98 -20.37 -13.87
C GLU A 100 -0.91 -19.11 -14.75
N GLY A 101 0.31 -18.71 -15.09
CA GLY A 101 0.60 -17.51 -15.88
C GLY A 101 0.79 -16.23 -15.06
N GLU A 102 0.52 -16.26 -13.74
CA GLU A 102 0.76 -15.12 -12.84
C GLU A 102 2.12 -15.23 -12.14
N ASN A 103 2.61 -14.09 -11.64
CA ASN A 103 3.86 -14.01 -10.89
C ASN A 103 3.60 -13.85 -9.39
N GLN A 104 4.11 -14.78 -8.58
CA GLN A 104 4.02 -14.75 -7.12
C GLN A 104 4.53 -13.44 -6.51
N GLU A 105 5.64 -12.91 -7.02
CA GLU A 105 6.28 -11.70 -6.52
C GLU A 105 5.40 -10.44 -6.71
N LYS A 106 4.50 -10.49 -7.69
CA LYS A 106 3.57 -9.40 -8.03
C LYS A 106 2.20 -9.51 -7.37
N ARG A 107 1.96 -10.52 -6.55
CA ARG A 107 0.76 -10.54 -5.71
C ARG A 107 0.83 -9.40 -4.69
N PRO A 108 -0.32 -8.83 -4.25
CA PRO A 108 -0.28 -7.85 -3.18
C PRO A 108 0.30 -8.48 -1.92
N VAL A 109 1.09 -7.71 -1.17
CA VAL A 109 1.43 -8.10 0.20
C VAL A 109 0.17 -8.09 1.04
N GLU A 110 -0.01 -9.13 1.84
CA GLU A 110 -1.11 -9.23 2.79
C GLU A 110 -0.63 -9.84 4.12
N LYS A 111 -1.52 -9.93 5.09
CA LYS A 111 -1.19 -10.40 6.43
C LYS A 111 -0.14 -9.50 7.10
N ILE A 112 -0.32 -8.22 6.91
CA ILE A 112 0.41 -7.15 7.59
C ILE A 112 -0.53 -6.38 8.51
N SER A 113 0.00 -5.87 9.61
CA SER A 113 -0.66 -4.92 10.50
C SER A 113 -0.59 -3.50 9.91
N TRP A 114 -1.45 -2.61 10.40
CA TRP A 114 -1.34 -1.18 10.09
C TRP A 114 0.02 -0.60 10.52
N TYR A 115 0.56 -1.09 11.63
CA TYR A 115 1.88 -0.68 12.10
C TYR A 115 2.99 -1.01 11.11
N GLU A 116 2.97 -2.22 10.53
CA GLU A 116 3.95 -2.60 9.49
C GLU A 116 3.80 -1.77 8.23
N ALA A 117 2.58 -1.41 7.85
CA ALA A 117 2.33 -0.55 6.69
C ALA A 117 2.93 0.86 6.88
N VAL A 118 2.78 1.48 8.07
CA VAL A 118 3.41 2.79 8.33
C VAL A 118 4.93 2.70 8.46
N MET A 119 5.47 1.62 9.01
CA MET A 119 6.92 1.36 9.04
C MET A 119 7.48 1.21 7.61
N TYR A 120 6.78 0.49 6.75
CA TYR A 120 7.14 0.36 5.34
C TYR A 120 7.24 1.73 4.67
N CYS A 121 6.23 2.59 4.84
CA CYS A 121 6.22 3.94 4.27
C CYS A 121 7.44 4.76 4.72
N ASN A 122 7.80 4.74 6.01
CA ASN A 122 8.98 5.42 6.50
C ASN A 122 10.27 4.87 5.90
N LYS A 123 10.43 3.54 5.91
CA LYS A 123 11.64 2.89 5.40
C LYS A 123 11.81 3.08 3.89
N LEU A 124 10.70 3.03 3.14
CA LEU A 124 10.71 3.37 1.71
C LEU A 124 11.14 4.83 1.51
N SER A 125 10.61 5.76 2.31
CA SER A 125 10.99 7.18 2.24
C SER A 125 12.49 7.37 2.45
N GLU A 126 13.06 6.78 3.49
CA GLU A 126 14.51 6.82 3.76
C GLU A 126 15.32 6.25 2.59
N SER A 127 14.93 5.11 2.04
CA SER A 127 15.62 4.46 0.92
C SER A 127 15.65 5.33 -0.34
N ARG A 128 14.70 6.27 -0.46
CA ARG A 128 14.56 7.21 -1.58
C ARG A 128 15.08 8.61 -1.26
N GLY A 129 15.71 8.81 -0.10
CA GLY A 129 16.22 10.12 0.32
C GLY A 129 15.13 11.14 0.62
N LEU A 130 13.91 10.69 0.92
CA LEU A 130 12.78 11.52 1.31
C LEU A 130 12.68 11.58 2.83
N THR A 131 12.03 12.63 3.34
CA THR A 131 11.76 12.78 4.77
C THR A 131 10.63 11.87 5.18
N PRO A 132 10.84 10.87 6.08
CA PRO A 132 9.79 10.03 6.61
C PRO A 132 8.67 10.85 7.24
N VAL A 133 7.42 10.41 7.07
CA VAL A 133 6.25 11.20 7.50
C VAL A 133 5.74 10.81 8.88
N TYR A 134 6.02 9.58 9.33
CA TYR A 134 5.49 9.08 10.59
C TYR A 134 6.53 9.14 11.70
N THR A 135 6.06 9.54 12.90
CA THR A 135 6.89 9.50 14.11
C THR A 135 6.21 8.69 15.20
N LYS A 136 7.00 7.96 15.97
CA LYS A 136 6.59 7.26 17.18
C LYS A 136 7.37 7.81 18.37
N GLU A 137 6.70 7.99 19.50
CA GLU A 137 7.39 8.37 20.73
C GLU A 137 8.25 7.21 21.24
N VAL A 138 9.56 7.46 21.35
CA VAL A 138 10.58 6.56 21.91
C VAL A 138 11.38 7.34 22.94
N GLU A 139 11.38 6.91 24.19
CA GLU A 139 12.10 7.56 25.30
C GLU A 139 11.85 9.07 25.42
N GLY A 140 10.60 9.50 25.16
CA GLY A 140 10.18 10.91 25.28
C GLY A 140 10.50 11.78 24.06
N LYS A 141 10.94 11.18 22.93
CA LYS A 141 11.20 11.87 21.66
C LYS A 141 10.37 11.28 20.55
N ASP A 142 9.99 12.10 19.60
CA ASP A 142 9.34 11.68 18.36
C ASP A 142 10.41 11.21 17.36
N GLU A 143 10.50 9.91 17.10
CA GLU A 143 11.49 9.28 16.22
C GLU A 143 10.86 8.84 14.90
N THR A 144 11.55 9.13 13.79
CA THR A 144 11.19 8.62 12.45
C THR A 144 11.90 7.31 12.11
N ASP A 145 13.07 7.05 12.71
CA ASP A 145 13.85 5.83 12.50
C ASP A 145 13.11 4.62 13.09
N ILE A 146 12.58 3.79 12.21
CA ILE A 146 11.80 2.60 12.61
C ILE A 146 12.63 1.56 13.36
N SER A 147 13.96 1.57 13.23
CA SER A 147 14.85 0.66 13.99
C SER A 147 14.79 0.90 15.50
N LEU A 148 14.40 2.11 15.91
CA LEU A 148 14.22 2.52 17.29
C LEU A 148 12.80 2.26 17.82
N TRP A 149 11.85 1.88 16.95
CA TRP A 149 10.46 1.72 17.36
C TRP A 149 10.18 0.45 18.16
N GLY A 150 11.13 -0.50 18.14
CA GLY A 150 10.99 -1.82 18.75
C GLY A 150 10.17 -2.79 17.91
N GLU A 151 9.87 -3.94 18.48
CA GLU A 151 9.07 -4.97 17.80
C GLU A 151 7.61 -4.54 17.64
N VAL A 152 7.00 -4.94 16.51
CA VAL A 152 5.57 -4.70 16.26
C VAL A 152 4.76 -5.53 17.26
N PRO A 153 3.87 -4.90 18.05
CA PRO A 153 3.12 -5.60 19.08
C PRO A 153 2.01 -6.49 18.48
N GLU A 154 1.84 -7.68 19.04
CA GLU A 154 0.73 -8.60 18.68
C GLU A 154 -0.63 -8.19 19.29
N LYS A 155 -0.63 -7.19 20.15
CA LYS A 155 -1.81 -6.66 20.84
C LYS A 155 -1.87 -5.15 20.69
N ALA A 156 -3.06 -4.58 20.97
CA ALA A 156 -3.21 -3.13 20.99
C ALA A 156 -2.19 -2.49 21.94
N ASP A 157 -1.43 -1.55 21.43
CA ASP A 157 -0.41 -0.81 22.16
C ASP A 157 -0.64 0.69 22.03
N LYS A 158 -0.65 1.39 23.15
CA LYS A 158 -0.97 2.82 23.19
C LYS A 158 0.03 3.66 22.39
N LYS A 159 1.35 3.40 22.53
CA LYS A 159 2.38 4.19 21.85
C LYS A 159 2.36 3.95 20.33
N TRP A 160 2.02 2.74 19.91
CA TRP A 160 1.85 2.43 18.50
C TRP A 160 0.56 3.02 17.93
N ASN A 161 -0.49 3.11 18.72
CA ASN A 161 -1.73 3.79 18.32
C ASN A 161 -1.56 5.32 18.23
N GLU A 162 -0.61 5.89 18.98
CA GLU A 162 -0.31 7.33 19.03
C GLU A 162 0.78 7.75 18.01
N ILE A 163 1.13 6.89 17.03
CA ILE A 163 1.98 7.28 15.88
C ILE A 163 1.39 8.54 15.26
N LYS A 164 2.26 9.54 15.03
CA LYS A 164 1.89 10.85 14.48
C LYS A 164 2.28 10.94 13.00
N TRP A 165 1.57 11.77 12.27
CA TRP A 165 1.87 12.12 10.88
C TRP A 165 2.31 13.57 10.77
N ASN A 166 3.55 13.78 10.31
CA ASN A 166 4.05 15.09 9.91
C ASN A 166 3.57 15.41 8.48
N LYS A 167 2.53 16.23 8.36
CA LYS A 167 1.92 16.59 7.06
C LYS A 167 2.83 17.47 6.17
N GLU A 168 3.92 18.04 6.72
CA GLU A 168 4.89 18.84 5.95
C GLU A 168 6.04 17.99 5.38
N ALA A 169 6.18 16.73 5.79
CA ALA A 169 7.17 15.81 5.26
C ALA A 169 6.76 15.31 3.87
N ASN A 170 7.76 15.03 3.02
CA ASN A 170 7.55 14.68 1.60
C ASN A 170 7.67 13.19 1.31
N GLY A 171 7.74 12.36 2.35
CA GLY A 171 7.88 10.91 2.21
C GLY A 171 6.58 10.20 1.81
N TYR A 172 6.69 8.88 1.69
CA TYR A 172 5.55 7.99 1.44
C TYR A 172 4.68 7.84 2.68
N ARG A 173 3.40 7.58 2.45
CA ARG A 173 2.38 7.42 3.48
C ARG A 173 1.23 6.54 3.01
N LEU A 174 0.34 6.19 3.90
CA LEU A 174 -0.97 5.65 3.56
C LEU A 174 -1.86 6.78 3.02
N LEU A 175 -2.86 6.42 2.23
CA LEU A 175 -3.96 7.32 1.88
C LEU A 175 -4.79 7.65 3.12
N THR A 176 -5.37 8.84 3.17
CA THR A 176 -6.55 9.05 4.00
C THR A 176 -7.76 8.35 3.39
N GLU A 177 -8.80 8.11 4.18
CA GLU A 177 -10.03 7.51 3.67
C GLU A 177 -10.67 8.37 2.56
N ALA A 178 -10.63 9.70 2.70
CA ALA A 178 -11.13 10.64 1.72
C ALA A 178 -10.32 10.61 0.41
N GLU A 179 -8.99 10.58 0.50
CA GLU A 179 -8.13 10.43 -0.68
C GLU A 179 -8.36 9.10 -1.40
N TRP A 180 -8.52 8.01 -0.64
CA TRP A 180 -8.79 6.69 -1.20
C TRP A 180 -10.10 6.70 -2.01
N GLU A 181 -11.20 7.18 -1.42
CA GLU A 181 -12.49 7.22 -2.10
C GLU A 181 -12.48 8.17 -3.31
N PHE A 182 -11.84 9.33 -3.20
CA PHE A 182 -11.68 10.27 -4.31
C PHE A 182 -10.91 9.64 -5.48
N ALA A 183 -9.81 8.94 -5.19
CA ALA A 183 -9.03 8.24 -6.20
C ALA A 183 -9.81 7.07 -6.83
N ALA A 184 -10.51 6.27 -6.02
CA ALA A 184 -11.34 5.17 -6.49
C ALA A 184 -12.47 5.64 -7.43
N LYS A 185 -13.08 6.79 -7.14
CA LYS A 185 -14.09 7.44 -7.99
C LYS A 185 -13.54 8.02 -9.31
N GLY A 186 -12.24 7.95 -9.57
CA GLY A 186 -11.62 8.55 -10.75
C GLY A 186 -11.23 10.02 -10.59
N GLY A 187 -11.20 10.55 -9.37
CA GLY A 187 -10.85 11.93 -9.09
C GLY A 187 -11.76 12.93 -9.83
N LYS A 188 -11.16 13.91 -10.49
CA LYS A 188 -11.88 14.86 -11.35
C LYS A 188 -12.40 14.25 -12.67
N LEU A 189 -11.94 13.06 -13.03
CA LEU A 189 -12.34 12.36 -14.24
C LEU A 189 -13.52 11.41 -13.99
N THR A 190 -14.07 11.43 -12.79
CA THR A 190 -15.13 10.49 -12.36
C THR A 190 -16.25 10.35 -13.38
N SER A 191 -16.61 9.11 -13.69
CA SER A 191 -17.76 8.74 -14.51
C SER A 191 -19.06 8.60 -13.71
N GLY A 192 -18.99 8.79 -12.37
CA GLY A 192 -20.13 8.61 -11.46
C GLY A 192 -20.51 7.17 -11.19
N LYS A 193 -19.62 6.22 -11.49
CA LYS A 193 -19.81 4.79 -11.27
C LYS A 193 -19.87 4.43 -9.79
N THR A 194 -20.52 3.31 -9.46
CA THR A 194 -20.62 2.79 -8.08
C THR A 194 -19.36 2.09 -7.62
N SER A 195 -18.52 1.68 -8.55
CA SER A 195 -17.21 1.08 -8.31
C SER A 195 -16.14 1.73 -9.17
N ALA A 196 -14.88 1.40 -8.98
CA ALA A 196 -13.76 2.05 -9.66
C ALA A 196 -13.73 1.69 -11.16
N GLY A 197 -14.29 2.57 -11.98
CA GLY A 197 -14.38 2.41 -13.43
C GLY A 197 -15.57 1.59 -13.94
N PHE A 198 -16.42 1.03 -13.06
CA PHE A 198 -17.56 0.18 -13.45
C PHE A 198 -18.75 0.33 -12.48
N ASP A 199 -19.94 -0.11 -12.87
CA ASP A 199 -21.09 -0.24 -11.98
C ASP A 199 -21.14 -1.64 -11.37
N PHE A 200 -21.22 -1.73 -10.04
CA PHE A 200 -21.15 -3.00 -9.30
C PHE A 200 -22.20 -4.03 -9.74
N TYR A 201 -23.36 -3.57 -10.16
CA TYR A 201 -24.45 -4.44 -10.64
C TYR A 201 -24.43 -4.68 -12.14
N ASP A 202 -23.35 -4.23 -12.85
CA ASP A 202 -23.14 -4.49 -14.25
C ASP A 202 -22.68 -5.94 -14.47
N ASP A 203 -23.10 -6.56 -15.58
CA ASP A 203 -22.79 -7.95 -15.92
C ASP A 203 -21.30 -8.24 -16.14
N ASN A 204 -20.44 -7.21 -16.19
CA ASN A 204 -19.02 -7.32 -16.50
C ASN A 204 -18.09 -7.20 -15.28
N VAL A 205 -18.60 -7.37 -14.06
CA VAL A 205 -17.85 -7.22 -12.81
C VAL A 205 -16.53 -8.00 -12.78
N GLU A 206 -16.52 -9.18 -13.38
CA GLU A 206 -15.32 -10.04 -13.45
C GLU A 206 -14.13 -9.44 -14.19
N TYR A 207 -14.35 -8.47 -15.08
CA TYR A 207 -13.25 -7.79 -15.78
C TYR A 207 -12.54 -6.76 -14.89
N TYR A 208 -13.20 -6.28 -13.85
CA TYR A 208 -12.75 -5.15 -13.05
C TYR A 208 -12.24 -5.55 -11.67
N VAL A 209 -12.63 -6.73 -11.14
CA VAL A 209 -12.38 -7.07 -9.74
C VAL A 209 -11.95 -8.53 -9.57
N TRP A 210 -11.06 -8.76 -8.61
CA TRP A 210 -10.81 -10.05 -8.00
C TRP A 210 -11.62 -10.17 -6.72
N ALA A 211 -12.70 -10.96 -6.74
CA ALA A 211 -13.69 -11.10 -5.68
C ALA A 211 -14.09 -12.56 -5.47
N GLY A 212 -14.96 -12.85 -4.52
CA GLY A 212 -15.40 -14.21 -4.21
C GLY A 212 -15.90 -15.00 -5.41
N ILE A 213 -16.51 -14.33 -6.39
CA ILE A 213 -17.04 -14.94 -7.62
C ILE A 213 -15.97 -15.48 -8.57
N ASN A 214 -14.74 -14.95 -8.56
CA ASN A 214 -13.71 -15.27 -9.56
C ASN A 214 -12.29 -15.44 -9.01
N SER A 215 -12.04 -15.12 -7.75
CA SER A 215 -10.69 -15.15 -7.14
C SER A 215 -10.16 -16.55 -6.84
N LYS A 216 -11.01 -17.58 -6.85
CA LYS A 216 -10.68 -18.94 -6.38
C LYS A 216 -10.17 -18.96 -4.93
N GLN A 217 -10.64 -18.03 -4.09
CA GLN A 217 -10.30 -17.91 -2.67
C GLN A 217 -8.81 -17.58 -2.42
N LEU A 218 -8.19 -16.78 -3.27
CA LEU A 218 -6.80 -16.34 -3.13
C LEU A 218 -6.59 -14.96 -3.75
N THR A 219 -5.47 -14.31 -3.41
CA THR A 219 -5.01 -13.08 -4.06
C THR A 219 -4.46 -13.38 -5.45
N HIS A 220 -4.44 -12.38 -6.31
CA HIS A 220 -3.92 -12.45 -7.67
C HIS A 220 -2.82 -11.41 -7.91
N GLU A 221 -2.04 -11.57 -8.97
CA GLU A 221 -1.09 -10.55 -9.43
C GLU A 221 -1.82 -9.22 -9.62
N VAL A 222 -1.26 -8.13 -9.11
CA VAL A 222 -1.84 -6.79 -9.22
C VAL A 222 -1.86 -6.32 -10.67
N GLY A 223 -2.83 -5.45 -11.01
CA GLY A 223 -2.89 -4.81 -12.33
C GLY A 223 -3.38 -5.71 -13.46
N LEU A 224 -3.96 -6.87 -13.17
CA LEU A 224 -4.51 -7.78 -14.19
C LEU A 224 -5.97 -7.48 -14.58
N LYS A 225 -6.66 -6.66 -13.79
CA LYS A 225 -8.03 -6.22 -14.07
C LYS A 225 -8.04 -4.85 -14.77
N GLU A 226 -9.22 -4.43 -15.22
CA GLU A 226 -9.38 -3.10 -15.81
C GLU A 226 -9.16 -2.00 -14.76
N LYS A 227 -8.54 -0.93 -15.18
CA LYS A 227 -8.24 0.24 -14.36
C LYS A 227 -9.37 1.27 -14.41
N ASN A 228 -9.45 2.11 -13.37
CA ASN A 228 -10.36 3.26 -13.39
C ASN A 228 -9.85 4.41 -14.27
N GLU A 229 -10.58 5.51 -14.29
CA GLU A 229 -10.32 6.69 -15.15
C GLU A 229 -8.96 7.35 -14.86
N LEU A 230 -8.40 7.19 -13.67
CA LEU A 230 -7.06 7.67 -13.30
C LEU A 230 -5.95 6.69 -13.67
N GLY A 231 -6.28 5.48 -14.10
CA GLY A 231 -5.30 4.44 -14.36
C GLY A 231 -4.93 3.63 -13.11
N LEU A 232 -5.77 3.64 -12.07
CA LEU A 232 -5.59 2.86 -10.85
C LEU A 232 -6.25 1.49 -10.99
N TYR A 233 -5.52 0.45 -10.64
CA TYR A 233 -5.95 -0.94 -10.64
C TYR A 233 -6.35 -1.40 -9.25
N ASP A 234 -7.17 -2.44 -9.19
CA ASP A 234 -7.52 -3.18 -7.98
C ASP A 234 -8.04 -2.29 -6.84
N MET A 235 -8.66 -1.13 -7.20
CA MET A 235 -9.34 -0.27 -6.23
C MET A 235 -10.56 -0.93 -5.61
N ASN A 236 -11.03 -2.04 -6.20
CA ASN A 236 -12.03 -2.93 -5.64
C ASN A 236 -11.56 -4.37 -5.75
N GLY A 237 -11.69 -5.15 -4.68
CA GLY A 237 -11.28 -6.56 -4.62
C GLY A 237 -9.79 -6.76 -4.35
N ASN A 238 -9.27 -7.90 -4.69
CA ASN A 238 -7.94 -8.42 -4.38
C ASN A 238 -7.64 -8.38 -2.88
N VAL A 239 -7.21 -7.25 -2.30
CA VAL A 239 -7.09 -7.08 -0.85
C VAL A 239 -7.70 -5.78 -0.37
N TRP A 240 -8.30 -5.80 0.82
CA TRP A 240 -8.61 -4.58 1.55
C TRP A 240 -7.35 -3.75 1.73
N GLU A 241 -7.47 -2.42 1.72
CA GLU A 241 -6.34 -1.50 1.83
C GLU A 241 -6.40 -0.69 3.11
N TRP A 242 -5.34 -0.78 3.94
CA TRP A 242 -5.20 0.07 5.10
C TRP A 242 -5.18 1.55 4.70
N CYS A 243 -6.04 2.35 5.37
CA CYS A 243 -5.97 3.81 5.35
C CYS A 243 -5.35 4.36 6.63
N TRP A 244 -4.95 5.63 6.58
CA TRP A 244 -4.44 6.33 7.77
C TRP A 244 -5.49 6.49 8.86
N ASP A 245 -6.75 6.72 8.49
CA ASP A 245 -7.81 7.18 9.37
C ASP A 245 -8.20 6.15 10.42
N TRP A 246 -8.54 6.64 11.62
CA TRP A 246 -9.31 5.87 12.56
C TRP A 246 -10.75 5.71 12.07
N PHE A 247 -11.32 4.54 12.28
CA PHE A 247 -12.69 4.25 11.86
C PHE A 247 -13.72 4.77 12.90
N SER A 248 -14.77 5.43 12.42
CA SER A 248 -15.94 5.76 13.22
C SER A 248 -17.19 5.79 12.33
N GLU A 249 -18.23 5.07 12.73
CA GLU A 249 -19.52 5.05 12.04
C GLU A 249 -20.21 6.42 12.00
N SER A 250 -19.94 7.26 13.00
CA SER A 250 -20.59 8.56 13.12
C SER A 250 -19.75 9.72 12.57
N TYR A 251 -18.52 9.48 12.09
CA TYR A 251 -17.63 10.57 11.70
C TYR A 251 -18.19 11.39 10.54
N TYR A 252 -18.79 10.75 9.54
CA TYR A 252 -19.39 11.41 8.38
C TYR A 252 -20.57 12.33 8.70
N LYS A 253 -21.10 12.26 9.91
CA LYS A 253 -22.14 13.20 10.43
C LYS A 253 -21.56 14.46 11.05
N LYS A 254 -20.24 14.54 11.21
CA LYS A 254 -19.56 15.66 11.86
C LYS A 254 -19.09 16.68 10.85
N GLU A 255 -19.09 17.95 11.23
CA GLU A 255 -18.54 19.03 10.41
C GLU A 255 -17.07 18.80 10.04
N ALA A 256 -16.28 18.21 10.95
CA ALA A 256 -14.88 17.87 10.72
C ALA A 256 -14.66 16.89 9.56
N ALA A 257 -15.66 16.12 9.14
CA ALA A 257 -15.56 15.24 7.99
C ALA A 257 -15.52 16.03 6.65
N ALA A 258 -16.04 17.26 6.65
CA ALA A 258 -16.03 18.15 5.50
C ALA A 258 -14.80 19.08 5.45
N GLU A 259 -13.93 19.04 6.46
CA GLU A 259 -12.70 19.81 6.45
C GLU A 259 -11.75 19.31 5.34
N LYS A 260 -11.05 20.25 4.73
CA LYS A 260 -10.03 19.93 3.73
C LYS A 260 -8.93 19.05 4.34
N ASP A 261 -8.55 18.01 3.60
CA ASP A 261 -7.52 17.04 4.00
C ASP A 261 -7.80 16.41 5.37
N THR A 262 -9.09 16.12 5.63
CA THR A 262 -9.50 15.39 6.83
C THR A 262 -8.76 14.05 6.93
N SER A 263 -8.40 13.66 8.14
CA SER A 263 -7.67 12.42 8.43
C SER A 263 -8.40 11.55 9.47
N GLY A 264 -9.73 11.68 9.50
CA GLY A 264 -10.59 10.92 10.40
C GLY A 264 -10.61 11.44 11.84
N PRO A 265 -11.25 10.74 12.77
CA PRO A 265 -11.26 11.07 14.18
C PRO A 265 -9.86 10.93 14.79
N ALA A 266 -9.60 11.68 15.87
CA ALA A 266 -8.29 11.71 16.51
C ALA A 266 -7.86 10.35 17.08
N ILE A 267 -8.81 9.53 17.55
CA ILE A 267 -8.57 8.20 18.10
C ILE A 267 -9.84 7.35 18.02
N ALA A 268 -9.65 6.04 17.80
CA ALA A 268 -10.66 4.99 17.94
C ALA A 268 -9.96 3.64 18.15
N ASP A 269 -10.71 2.53 18.12
CA ASP A 269 -10.17 1.18 18.32
C ASP A 269 -9.72 0.50 17.01
N TYR A 270 -10.26 0.96 15.88
CA TYR A 270 -10.07 0.36 14.56
C TYR A 270 -9.58 1.39 13.56
N ARG A 271 -8.72 0.96 12.64
CA ARG A 271 -8.32 1.72 11.44
C ARG A 271 -9.24 1.40 10.27
N VAL A 272 -9.43 2.37 9.40
CA VAL A 272 -10.19 2.19 8.16
C VAL A 272 -9.47 1.23 7.22
N VAL A 273 -10.24 0.34 6.58
CA VAL A 273 -9.83 -0.40 5.39
C VAL A 273 -10.86 -0.18 4.28
N ARG A 274 -10.40 -0.16 3.03
CA ARG A 274 -11.23 0.16 1.86
C ARG A 274 -11.03 -0.85 0.74
N GLY A 275 -11.99 -0.95 -0.18
CA GLY A 275 -11.89 -1.65 -1.45
C GLY A 275 -12.49 -3.05 -1.49
N GLY A 276 -12.68 -3.73 -0.38
CA GLY A 276 -13.04 -5.15 -0.39
C GLY A 276 -11.85 -6.06 -0.70
N SER A 277 -12.07 -7.36 -0.77
CA SER A 277 -11.01 -8.34 -1.00
C SER A 277 -11.46 -9.48 -1.91
N TRP A 278 -10.54 -10.39 -2.18
CA TRP A 278 -10.76 -11.64 -2.92
C TRP A 278 -11.88 -12.54 -2.36
N GLU A 279 -12.31 -12.34 -1.12
CA GLU A 279 -13.34 -13.14 -0.46
C GLU A 279 -14.73 -12.49 -0.50
N ASP A 280 -14.82 -11.18 -0.72
CA ASP A 280 -16.05 -10.41 -0.64
C ASP A 280 -16.86 -10.51 -1.94
N GLU A 281 -18.20 -10.44 -1.82
CA GLU A 281 -19.16 -10.60 -2.94
C GLU A 281 -20.30 -9.55 -2.89
N ASP A 282 -20.17 -8.52 -2.05
CA ASP A 282 -21.23 -7.60 -1.72
C ASP A 282 -20.85 -6.12 -2.00
N GLU A 283 -21.65 -5.22 -1.47
CA GLU A 283 -21.46 -3.77 -1.61
C GLU A 283 -20.13 -3.23 -1.05
N THR A 284 -19.38 -4.03 -0.32
CA THR A 284 -18.03 -3.64 0.12
C THR A 284 -17.08 -3.46 -1.06
N LEU A 285 -17.38 -4.07 -2.20
CA LEU A 285 -16.67 -3.92 -3.49
C LEU A 285 -17.03 -2.65 -4.25
N THR A 286 -17.71 -1.69 -3.62
CA THR A 286 -18.00 -0.38 -4.19
C THR A 286 -17.00 0.68 -3.70
N VAL A 287 -16.92 1.81 -4.40
CA VAL A 287 -16.09 2.95 -3.95
C VAL A 287 -16.58 3.54 -2.63
N PHE A 288 -17.79 3.23 -2.20
CA PHE A 288 -18.39 3.65 -0.92
C PHE A 288 -18.20 2.62 0.18
N GLY A 289 -17.85 1.37 -0.15
CA GLY A 289 -17.68 0.28 0.79
C GLY A 289 -16.61 0.61 1.84
N ARG A 290 -16.98 0.55 3.13
CA ARG A 290 -16.11 0.85 4.27
C ARG A 290 -15.92 -0.39 5.10
N GLY A 291 -14.69 -0.64 5.52
CA GLY A 291 -14.36 -1.66 6.50
C GLY A 291 -13.50 -1.09 7.63
N SER A 292 -13.28 -1.91 8.63
CA SER A 292 -12.38 -1.55 9.73
C SER A 292 -11.68 -2.78 10.29
N SER A 293 -10.46 -2.59 10.78
CA SER A 293 -9.71 -3.65 11.46
C SER A 293 -8.84 -3.08 12.56
N SER A 294 -8.56 -3.88 13.58
CA SER A 294 -7.64 -3.50 14.65
C SER A 294 -6.23 -3.29 14.10
N PRO A 295 -5.53 -2.18 14.43
CA PRO A 295 -4.26 -1.83 13.80
C PRO A 295 -3.14 -2.86 14.01
N HIS A 296 -3.23 -3.68 15.05
CA HIS A 296 -2.25 -4.74 15.36
C HIS A 296 -2.57 -6.10 14.76
N LEU A 297 -3.75 -6.30 14.18
CA LEU A 297 -4.17 -7.61 13.67
C LEU A 297 -3.87 -7.76 12.17
N PRO A 298 -2.91 -8.62 11.80
CA PRO A 298 -2.67 -8.94 10.41
C PRO A 298 -3.78 -9.85 9.85
N SER A 299 -4.20 -9.61 8.62
CA SER A 299 -5.23 -10.42 7.94
C SER A 299 -4.79 -10.76 6.52
N ARG A 300 -5.01 -12.01 6.10
CA ARG A 300 -4.77 -12.48 4.73
C ARG A 300 -5.64 -11.78 3.66
N ARG A 301 -6.56 -10.92 4.11
CA ARG A 301 -7.43 -10.13 3.23
C ARG A 301 -7.03 -8.66 3.18
N ILE A 302 -6.01 -8.23 3.95
CA ILE A 302 -5.66 -6.82 4.09
C ILE A 302 -4.21 -6.60 3.71
N GLY A 303 -4.01 -5.71 2.75
CA GLY A 303 -2.77 -5.11 2.32
C GLY A 303 -2.85 -3.59 2.38
N PHE A 304 -2.18 -2.89 1.47
CA PHE A 304 -2.23 -1.42 1.38
C PHE A 304 -1.66 -0.93 0.06
N ARG A 305 -1.94 0.31 -0.28
CA ARG A 305 -1.20 1.07 -1.30
C ARG A 305 -0.56 2.31 -0.70
N ILE A 306 0.47 2.83 -1.37
CA ILE A 306 1.21 4.01 -0.93
C ILE A 306 0.67 5.28 -1.56
N ALA A 307 0.90 6.40 -0.88
CA ALA A 307 0.68 7.73 -1.40
C ALA A 307 1.85 8.66 -1.05
N ARG A 308 1.89 9.82 -1.67
CA ARG A 308 2.73 10.97 -1.32
C ARG A 308 1.94 12.25 -1.49
N SER A 309 2.13 13.22 -0.60
CA SER A 309 1.59 14.55 -0.82
C SER A 309 2.29 15.20 -2.02
N ALA A 310 1.53 15.83 -2.91
CA ALA A 310 2.14 16.68 -3.93
C ALA A 310 2.76 17.90 -3.25
N SER A 311 3.95 18.31 -3.70
CA SER A 311 4.59 19.52 -3.21
C SER A 311 3.67 20.72 -3.42
N LYS A 312 3.54 21.56 -2.37
CA LYS A 312 2.82 22.83 -2.46
C LYS A 312 3.51 23.79 -3.42
#